data_b1f3e059d1e7827806640b32815f70df
#
_entry.id   b1f3e059d1e7827806640b32815f70df
#
_cell.length_a   1.000
_cell.length_b   1.000
_cell.length_c   1.000
_cell.angle_alpha   90.00
_cell.angle_beta   90.00
_cell.angle_gamma   90.00
#
_symmetry.space_group_name_H-M   'P 1'
#
loop_
_entity.id
_entity.type
_entity.pdbx_description
1 polymer ?
#
loop_
_entity_poly.entity_id
_entity_poly.type
_entity_poly.pdbx_seq_one_letter_code
_entity_poly.pdbx_strand_id
1 'polypeptide(L)'
;MKRMSLTMAVALLVLGLAGPAQAKILAAVSIGPQAYILRQIAGDRADVLVMVPAGADAHTYEPKPRQLADLGRAAVYFGVGMDFEKAWLPRFAATNPKMAIVQTDAAIEKIPMTAHDHEHEAEEAGGHEADHEEGHHHEAGEPDPHVWLSPALAKVLAASMRDGLAAADPDGAAAYKAGYDRFAAACDALDADIRKMFADLPAGEHKFMVFHPSWGYFARDYGLVQEPIEQLGREPGPKVLATLVREAKEDGVKVIFVQPQMSARQAEAIAQAIGGKVAALDPLAEDWPGNLLAAAKALRAGMAGRPEGQ
;
A
#
# COMPACT_ATOMS: atom_id res chain seq x y z
N MET A 1 80.75 -17.27 -27.89
CA MET A 1 79.68 -18.17 -27.53
C MET A 1 78.64 -17.34 -26.72
N LYS A 2 77.61 -16.83 -27.41
CA LYS A 2 76.48 -16.00 -26.79
C LYS A 2 75.29 -16.92 -26.54
N ARG A 3 74.92 -17.07 -25.27
CA ARG A 3 73.72 -17.78 -24.88
C ARG A 3 72.53 -16.82 -24.98
N MET A 4 71.58 -17.12 -25.82
CA MET A 4 70.33 -16.39 -26.04
C MET A 4 69.28 -17.06 -25.15
N SER A 5 68.84 -16.37 -24.07
CA SER A 5 67.78 -16.82 -23.20
C SER A 5 66.43 -16.45 -23.84
N LEU A 6 65.63 -17.46 -24.16
CA LEU A 6 64.26 -17.32 -24.69
C LEU A 6 63.29 -17.24 -23.50
N THR A 7 62.82 -16.05 -23.16
CA THR A 7 61.77 -15.82 -22.19
C THR A 7 60.41 -15.99 -22.86
N MET A 8 59.74 -17.08 -22.55
CA MET A 8 58.39 -17.38 -23.03
C MET A 8 57.36 -16.68 -22.11
N ALA A 9 56.78 -15.59 -22.60
CA ALA A 9 55.68 -14.91 -21.88
C ALA A 9 54.36 -15.67 -22.10
N VAL A 10 53.85 -16.29 -21.05
CA VAL A 10 52.52 -16.90 -21.04
C VAL A 10 51.50 -15.80 -20.74
N ALA A 11 50.83 -15.31 -21.78
CA ALA A 11 49.68 -14.42 -21.64
C ALA A 11 48.45 -15.27 -21.23
N LEU A 12 48.06 -15.21 -19.96
CA LEU A 12 46.75 -15.75 -19.48
C LEU A 12 45.62 -14.88 -20.04
N LEU A 13 44.95 -15.39 -21.07
CA LEU A 13 43.72 -14.80 -21.61
C LEU A 13 42.58 -15.16 -20.62
N VAL A 14 42.26 -14.25 -19.73
CA VAL A 14 41.05 -14.35 -18.89
C VAL A 14 39.86 -14.02 -19.80
N LEU A 15 39.29 -15.04 -20.46
CA LEU A 15 37.95 -14.92 -21.05
C LEU A 15 36.95 -14.78 -19.89
N GLY A 16 36.54 -13.55 -19.63
CA GLY A 16 35.37 -13.30 -18.80
C GLY A 16 34.16 -13.97 -19.46
N LEU A 17 33.62 -15.00 -18.84
CA LEU A 17 32.34 -15.60 -19.17
C LEU A 17 31.26 -14.56 -18.86
N ALA A 18 31.04 -13.61 -19.74
CA ALA A 18 29.81 -12.85 -19.78
C ALA A 18 28.71 -13.87 -20.14
N GLY A 19 28.01 -14.37 -19.12
CA GLY A 19 26.79 -15.16 -19.34
C GLY A 19 25.81 -14.35 -20.22
N PRO A 20 24.96 -15.00 -21.01
CA PRO A 20 23.99 -14.31 -21.84
C PRO A 20 23.20 -13.36 -20.93
N ALA A 21 23.15 -12.08 -21.30
CA ALA A 21 22.27 -11.10 -20.64
C ALA A 21 20.84 -11.62 -20.79
N GLN A 22 20.29 -12.15 -19.69
CA GLN A 22 18.96 -12.70 -19.70
C GLN A 22 17.97 -11.54 -19.88
N ALA A 23 17.06 -11.65 -20.84
CA ALA A 23 16.07 -10.63 -21.10
C ALA A 23 15.17 -10.47 -19.87
N LYS A 24 15.06 -9.24 -19.38
CA LYS A 24 14.15 -8.92 -18.28
C LYS A 24 12.71 -9.17 -18.70
N ILE A 25 11.91 -9.72 -17.79
CA ILE A 25 10.47 -9.76 -17.99
C ILE A 25 9.86 -8.40 -17.60
N LEU A 26 8.77 -7.99 -18.24
CA LEU A 26 7.96 -6.87 -17.78
C LEU A 26 6.87 -7.43 -16.85
N ALA A 27 6.87 -6.99 -15.59
CA ALA A 27 5.85 -7.31 -14.61
C ALA A 27 5.07 -6.04 -14.25
N ALA A 28 3.74 -6.13 -14.24
CA ALA A 28 2.89 -5.00 -13.88
C ALA A 28 2.34 -5.18 -12.46
N VAL A 29 2.14 -4.07 -11.76
CA VAL A 29 1.55 -3.98 -10.43
C VAL A 29 0.52 -2.84 -10.39
N SER A 30 -0.41 -2.90 -9.45
CA SER A 30 -1.42 -1.86 -9.27
C SER A 30 -0.85 -0.57 -8.69
N ILE A 31 -0.07 -0.65 -7.62
CA ILE A 31 0.31 0.49 -6.78
C ILE A 31 1.82 0.52 -6.45
N GLY A 32 2.30 1.69 -6.01
CA GLY A 32 3.70 1.93 -5.64
C GLY A 32 4.27 0.96 -4.60
N PRO A 33 3.60 0.67 -3.47
CA PRO A 33 4.04 -0.32 -2.49
C PRO A 33 4.33 -1.70 -3.08
N GLN A 34 3.48 -2.19 -4.00
CA GLN A 34 3.72 -3.44 -4.70
C GLN A 34 4.97 -3.39 -5.59
N ALA A 35 5.24 -2.24 -6.21
CA ALA A 35 6.44 -2.05 -7.02
C ALA A 35 7.71 -2.18 -6.17
N TYR A 36 7.72 -1.61 -4.96
CA TYR A 36 8.82 -1.81 -4.02
C TYR A 36 9.02 -3.29 -3.71
N ILE A 37 7.97 -4.00 -3.29
CA ILE A 37 8.02 -5.43 -2.95
C ILE A 37 8.55 -6.25 -4.13
N LEU A 38 8.00 -6.02 -5.32
CA LEU A 38 8.37 -6.74 -6.53
C LEU A 38 9.85 -6.55 -6.89
N ARG A 39 10.38 -5.32 -6.77
CA ARG A 39 11.80 -5.04 -7.01
C ARG A 39 12.72 -5.74 -6.00
N GLN A 40 12.30 -5.85 -4.73
CA GLN A 40 13.08 -6.60 -3.73
C GLN A 40 13.19 -8.09 -4.07
N ILE A 41 12.14 -8.65 -4.67
CA ILE A 41 12.08 -10.08 -5.05
C ILE A 41 12.81 -10.29 -6.38
N ALA A 42 12.49 -9.49 -7.39
CA ALA A 42 12.94 -9.71 -8.76
C ALA A 42 14.37 -9.22 -9.03
N GLY A 43 14.85 -8.20 -8.28
CA GLY A 43 16.13 -7.54 -8.56
C GLY A 43 16.15 -7.02 -10.00
N ASP A 44 17.25 -7.31 -10.71
CA ASP A 44 17.45 -6.88 -12.09
C ASP A 44 16.75 -7.78 -13.14
N ARG A 45 16.03 -8.82 -12.74
CA ARG A 45 15.39 -9.78 -13.64
C ARG A 45 14.03 -9.31 -14.18
N ALA A 46 13.40 -8.31 -13.57
CA ALA A 46 12.14 -7.74 -14.05
C ALA A 46 12.18 -6.21 -14.10
N ASP A 47 11.56 -5.66 -15.14
CA ASP A 47 11.15 -4.26 -15.18
C ASP A 47 9.72 -4.16 -14.63
N VAL A 48 9.42 -3.10 -13.89
CA VAL A 48 8.15 -2.94 -13.18
C VAL A 48 7.32 -1.83 -13.79
N LEU A 49 6.10 -2.15 -14.21
CA LEU A 49 5.09 -1.20 -14.65
C LEU A 49 4.08 -0.96 -13.53
N VAL A 50 3.99 0.27 -13.03
CA VAL A 50 2.99 0.67 -12.03
C VAL A 50 1.78 1.26 -12.74
N MET A 51 0.58 0.75 -12.45
CA MET A 51 -0.65 1.23 -13.09
C MET A 51 -1.13 2.53 -12.48
N VAL A 52 -1.20 2.65 -11.15
CA VAL A 52 -1.59 3.87 -10.45
C VAL A 52 -0.36 4.71 -10.17
N PRO A 53 -0.17 5.86 -10.85
CA PRO A 53 1.00 6.71 -10.63
C PRO A 53 0.94 7.39 -9.25
N ALA A 54 2.10 7.80 -8.74
CA ALA A 54 2.17 8.58 -7.51
C ALA A 54 1.23 9.80 -7.53
N GLY A 55 0.52 10.03 -6.44
CA GLY A 55 -0.43 11.12 -6.28
C GLY A 55 -1.82 10.89 -6.89
N ALA A 56 -2.05 9.77 -7.59
CA ALA A 56 -3.37 9.39 -8.05
C ALA A 56 -4.10 8.55 -6.99
N ASP A 57 -5.43 8.67 -6.96
CA ASP A 57 -6.29 7.86 -6.12
C ASP A 57 -6.45 6.46 -6.72
N ALA A 58 -6.08 5.43 -5.94
CA ALA A 58 -6.12 4.04 -6.38
C ALA A 58 -7.53 3.42 -6.37
N HIS A 59 -8.53 4.06 -5.81
CA HIS A 59 -9.91 3.57 -5.82
C HIS A 59 -10.61 3.93 -7.15
N THR A 60 -10.37 5.15 -7.65
CA THR A 60 -11.06 5.72 -8.81
C THR A 60 -10.20 5.81 -10.07
N TYR A 61 -8.98 5.22 -10.04
CA TYR A 61 -8.01 5.39 -11.12
C TYR A 61 -8.48 4.77 -12.44
N GLU A 62 -8.33 5.53 -13.53
CA GLU A 62 -8.53 5.07 -14.90
C GLU A 62 -7.20 5.02 -15.67
N PRO A 63 -6.72 3.80 -16.07
CA PRO A 63 -5.50 3.66 -16.82
C PRO A 63 -5.53 4.38 -18.18
N LYS A 64 -4.45 5.10 -18.49
CA LYS A 64 -4.31 5.83 -19.75
C LYS A 64 -4.00 4.86 -20.91
N PRO A 65 -4.35 5.20 -22.17
CA PRO A 65 -4.10 4.35 -23.34
C PRO A 65 -2.65 3.88 -23.47
N ARG A 66 -1.68 4.72 -23.12
CA ARG A 66 -0.26 4.36 -23.15
C ARG A 66 0.07 3.24 -22.13
N GLN A 67 -0.52 3.29 -20.94
CA GLN A 67 -0.31 2.25 -19.92
C GLN A 67 -0.90 0.91 -20.37
N LEU A 68 -2.07 0.93 -21.04
CA LEU A 68 -2.66 -0.27 -21.64
C LEU A 68 -1.76 -0.85 -22.75
N ALA A 69 -1.16 0.00 -23.59
CA ALA A 69 -0.20 -0.44 -24.60
C ALA A 69 1.07 -1.05 -23.98
N ASP A 70 1.58 -0.47 -22.89
CA ASP A 70 2.71 -1.02 -22.14
C ASP A 70 2.34 -2.35 -21.46
N LEU A 71 1.14 -2.46 -20.90
CA LEU A 71 0.61 -3.69 -20.31
C LEU A 71 0.50 -4.83 -21.33
N GLY A 72 0.25 -4.50 -22.60
CA GLY A 72 0.24 -5.47 -23.71
C GLY A 72 1.54 -6.28 -23.86
N ARG A 73 2.63 -5.85 -23.21
CA ARG A 73 3.95 -6.51 -23.23
C ARG A 73 4.30 -7.21 -21.90
N ALA A 74 3.46 -7.04 -20.87
CA ALA A 74 3.72 -7.62 -19.56
C ALA A 74 3.56 -9.14 -19.58
N ALA A 75 4.48 -9.85 -18.90
CA ALA A 75 4.40 -11.30 -18.71
C ALA A 75 3.43 -11.66 -17.58
N VAL A 76 3.34 -10.82 -16.56
CA VAL A 76 2.50 -11.02 -15.37
C VAL A 76 2.00 -9.69 -14.83
N TYR A 77 0.77 -9.69 -14.33
CA TYR A 77 0.15 -8.61 -13.56
C TYR A 77 -0.13 -9.09 -12.13
N PHE A 78 0.27 -8.32 -11.14
CA PHE A 78 0.03 -8.58 -9.74
C PHE A 78 -1.02 -7.61 -9.19
N GLY A 79 -2.24 -8.11 -8.98
CA GLY A 79 -3.32 -7.38 -8.32
C GLY A 79 -3.23 -7.47 -6.80
N VAL A 80 -3.95 -6.58 -6.10
CA VAL A 80 -4.02 -6.51 -4.63
C VAL A 80 -5.45 -6.26 -4.13
N GLY A 81 -6.43 -6.35 -5.04
CA GLY A 81 -7.86 -6.22 -4.71
C GLY A 81 -8.34 -4.77 -4.58
N MET A 82 -7.66 -3.80 -5.23
CA MET A 82 -8.12 -2.41 -5.31
C MET A 82 -9.37 -2.28 -6.18
N ASP A 83 -10.19 -1.27 -5.92
CA ASP A 83 -11.48 -1.12 -6.62
C ASP A 83 -11.33 -0.89 -8.11
N PHE A 84 -10.35 -0.10 -8.56
CA PHE A 84 -10.12 0.07 -9.99
C PHE A 84 -9.82 -1.27 -10.69
N GLU A 85 -9.24 -2.24 -10.00
CA GLU A 85 -8.95 -3.56 -10.56
C GLU A 85 -10.25 -4.28 -10.94
N LYS A 86 -11.32 -4.16 -10.13
CA LYS A 86 -12.63 -4.78 -10.41
C LYS A 86 -13.14 -4.36 -11.80
N ALA A 87 -12.98 -3.08 -12.14
CA ALA A 87 -13.43 -2.53 -13.42
C ALA A 87 -12.45 -2.84 -14.58
N TRP A 88 -11.14 -2.90 -14.30
CA TRP A 88 -10.13 -2.91 -15.36
C TRP A 88 -9.50 -4.28 -15.62
N LEU A 89 -9.50 -5.23 -14.70
CA LEU A 89 -8.91 -6.56 -14.91
C LEU A 89 -9.47 -7.31 -16.13
N PRO A 90 -10.77 -7.28 -16.43
CA PRO A 90 -11.29 -7.89 -17.66
C PRO A 90 -10.70 -7.25 -18.93
N ARG A 91 -10.48 -5.92 -18.92
CA ARG A 91 -9.87 -5.18 -20.03
C ARG A 91 -8.38 -5.49 -20.14
N PHE A 92 -7.68 -5.65 -19.02
CA PHE A 92 -6.27 -6.06 -18.98
C PHE A 92 -6.09 -7.44 -19.59
N ALA A 93 -6.90 -8.41 -19.17
CA ALA A 93 -6.90 -9.76 -19.74
C ALA A 93 -7.20 -9.76 -21.25
N ALA A 94 -8.15 -8.93 -21.70
CA ALA A 94 -8.47 -8.78 -23.13
C ALA A 94 -7.33 -8.11 -23.93
N THR A 95 -6.63 -7.15 -23.31
CA THR A 95 -5.49 -6.45 -23.94
C THR A 95 -4.28 -7.38 -24.13
N ASN A 96 -4.03 -8.27 -23.17
CA ASN A 96 -2.93 -9.23 -23.20
C ASN A 96 -3.38 -10.61 -22.69
N PRO A 97 -3.98 -11.45 -23.56
CA PRO A 97 -4.46 -12.78 -23.15
C PRO A 97 -3.36 -13.76 -22.72
N LYS A 98 -2.10 -13.43 -22.96
CA LYS A 98 -0.94 -14.25 -22.55
C LYS A 98 -0.38 -13.84 -21.19
N MET A 99 -0.76 -12.67 -20.69
CA MET A 99 -0.33 -12.18 -19.40
C MET A 99 -0.97 -13.00 -18.28
N ALA A 100 -0.16 -13.53 -17.36
CA ALA A 100 -0.68 -14.11 -16.14
C ALA A 100 -1.24 -13.00 -15.23
N ILE A 101 -2.39 -13.22 -14.62
CA ILE A 101 -2.96 -12.33 -13.60
C ILE A 101 -2.91 -13.06 -12.27
N VAL A 102 -2.21 -12.50 -11.30
CA VAL A 102 -2.02 -13.06 -9.95
C VAL A 102 -2.61 -12.09 -8.93
N GLN A 103 -3.64 -12.52 -8.22
CA GLN A 103 -4.17 -11.80 -7.06
C GLN A 103 -3.30 -12.10 -5.85
N THR A 104 -2.49 -11.14 -5.44
CA THR A 104 -1.47 -11.34 -4.40
C THR A 104 -2.06 -11.45 -3.01
N ASP A 105 -3.26 -10.93 -2.82
CA ASP A 105 -4.03 -10.91 -1.58
C ASP A 105 -4.98 -12.12 -1.40
N ALA A 106 -5.03 -13.04 -2.36
CA ALA A 106 -6.00 -14.15 -2.38
C ALA A 106 -5.92 -15.08 -1.14
N ALA A 107 -4.75 -15.16 -0.49
CA ALA A 107 -4.55 -15.97 0.72
C ALA A 107 -4.76 -15.17 2.03
N ILE A 108 -5.21 -13.91 1.95
CA ILE A 108 -5.40 -13.03 3.10
C ILE A 108 -6.88 -12.99 3.46
N GLU A 109 -7.19 -13.35 4.70
CA GLU A 109 -8.50 -13.06 5.29
C GLU A 109 -8.57 -11.55 5.59
N LYS A 110 -9.41 -10.85 4.83
CA LYS A 110 -9.53 -9.40 4.94
C LYS A 110 -10.41 -9.01 6.13
N ILE A 111 -9.97 -7.98 6.86
CA ILE A 111 -10.81 -7.33 7.86
C ILE A 111 -11.85 -6.44 7.17
N PRO A 112 -13.00 -6.18 7.80
CA PRO A 112 -13.94 -5.18 7.28
C PRO A 112 -13.31 -3.79 7.33
N MET A 113 -13.59 -2.96 6.31
CA MET A 113 -13.20 -1.56 6.32
C MET A 113 -13.94 -0.84 7.44
N THR A 114 -13.20 -0.06 8.24
CA THR A 114 -13.76 0.69 9.35
C THR A 114 -14.70 1.78 8.80
N ALA A 115 -15.95 1.78 9.27
CA ALA A 115 -16.88 2.89 9.08
C ALA A 115 -17.13 3.52 10.46
N HIS A 116 -17.48 4.80 10.49
CA HIS A 116 -17.97 5.40 11.72
C HIS A 116 -19.37 4.83 12.02
N ASP A 117 -19.49 4.05 13.08
CA ASP A 117 -20.79 3.56 13.57
C ASP A 117 -21.53 4.70 14.27
N HIS A 118 -22.39 5.39 13.53
CA HIS A 118 -23.48 6.10 14.19
C HIS A 118 -24.66 5.12 14.26
N GLU A 119 -25.05 4.70 15.46
CA GLU A 119 -26.34 4.05 15.69
C GLU A 119 -27.40 4.89 14.97
N HIS A 120 -27.95 4.33 13.91
CA HIS A 120 -29.02 4.95 13.14
C HIS A 120 -30.27 5.09 14.00
N GLU A 121 -30.53 6.27 14.51
CA GLU A 121 -31.90 6.72 14.57
C GLU A 121 -32.36 6.97 13.12
N ALA A 122 -32.93 5.94 12.52
CA ALA A 122 -33.59 6.00 11.22
C ALA A 122 -34.87 6.84 11.39
N GLU A 123 -34.77 8.14 11.24
CA GLU A 123 -35.92 8.97 10.87
C GLU A 123 -36.14 8.83 9.37
N GLU A 124 -37.25 8.19 9.03
CA GLU A 124 -37.85 8.18 7.69
C GLU A 124 -37.98 9.62 7.18
N ALA A 125 -37.23 9.97 6.17
CA ALA A 125 -37.45 11.18 5.38
C ALA A 125 -37.45 10.81 3.89
N GLY A 126 -38.64 10.97 3.33
CA GLY A 126 -39.10 10.70 1.98
C GLY A 126 -38.14 10.98 0.83
N GLY A 127 -38.40 10.23 -0.24
CA GLY A 127 -37.62 10.15 -1.47
C GLY A 127 -37.36 11.51 -2.16
N HIS A 128 -36.16 11.60 -2.69
CA HIS A 128 -35.83 12.38 -3.85
C HIS A 128 -34.91 11.54 -4.72
N GLU A 129 -35.35 11.26 -5.94
CA GLU A 129 -34.53 10.78 -7.03
C GLU A 129 -33.44 11.82 -7.29
N ALA A 130 -32.20 11.44 -7.11
CA ALA A 130 -31.04 12.26 -7.47
C ALA A 130 -30.15 11.46 -8.39
N ASP A 131 -29.74 12.12 -9.48
CA ASP A 131 -28.89 11.68 -10.57
C ASP A 131 -27.72 10.81 -10.11
N HIS A 132 -27.52 9.70 -10.83
CA HIS A 132 -26.39 8.80 -10.68
C HIS A 132 -25.10 9.46 -11.18
N GLU A 133 -24.37 10.11 -10.31
CA GLU A 133 -22.92 10.15 -10.45
C GLU A 133 -22.38 8.82 -9.93
N GLU A 134 -21.74 8.02 -10.80
CA GLU A 134 -21.09 6.77 -10.46
C GLU A 134 -19.81 7.05 -9.61
N GLY A 135 -20.00 7.45 -8.35
CA GLY A 135 -18.96 7.45 -7.34
C GLY A 135 -18.88 6.05 -6.73
N HIS A 136 -17.70 5.45 -6.69
CA HIS A 136 -17.47 4.19 -5.99
C HIS A 136 -17.72 4.42 -4.50
N HIS A 137 -18.79 3.80 -3.99
CA HIS A 137 -19.16 3.85 -2.57
C HIS A 137 -18.67 2.56 -1.92
N HIS A 138 -17.88 2.69 -0.85
CA HIS A 138 -17.58 1.58 0.03
C HIS A 138 -18.81 1.34 0.92
N GLU A 139 -19.33 0.13 0.95
CA GLU A 139 -20.35 -0.25 1.92
C GLU A 139 -19.69 -0.58 3.28
N ALA A 140 -20.39 -0.31 4.40
CA ALA A 140 -19.91 -0.71 5.72
C ALA A 140 -19.71 -2.24 5.74
N GLY A 141 -18.51 -2.69 6.12
CA GLY A 141 -18.17 -4.12 6.12
C GLY A 141 -17.59 -4.66 4.82
N GLU A 142 -17.39 -3.84 3.76
CA GLU A 142 -16.59 -4.27 2.61
C GLU A 142 -15.17 -4.67 3.05
N PRO A 143 -14.58 -5.70 2.41
CA PRO A 143 -13.23 -6.13 2.73
C PRO A 143 -12.20 -5.03 2.49
N ASP A 144 -11.42 -4.66 3.52
CA ASP A 144 -10.37 -3.65 3.44
C ASP A 144 -9.24 -4.13 2.49
N PRO A 145 -8.94 -3.42 1.39
CA PRO A 145 -7.89 -3.81 0.46
C PRO A 145 -6.47 -3.44 0.92
N HIS A 146 -6.28 -2.60 1.95
CA HIS A 146 -5.02 -1.96 2.32
C HIS A 146 -4.03 -2.89 3.05
N VAL A 147 -4.00 -4.17 2.66
CA VAL A 147 -3.20 -5.24 3.28
C VAL A 147 -1.69 -4.99 3.29
N TRP A 148 -1.17 -4.21 2.34
CA TRP A 148 0.26 -3.87 2.25
C TRP A 148 0.77 -2.98 3.38
N LEU A 149 -0.12 -2.36 4.17
CA LEU A 149 0.26 -1.54 5.32
C LEU A 149 0.57 -2.37 6.59
N SER A 150 0.50 -3.70 6.49
CA SER A 150 0.97 -4.66 7.48
C SER A 150 2.25 -5.35 6.99
N PRO A 151 3.39 -5.25 7.69
CA PRO A 151 4.60 -5.98 7.33
C PRO A 151 4.39 -7.51 7.29
N ALA A 152 3.54 -8.04 8.16
CA ALA A 152 3.20 -9.46 8.17
C ALA A 152 2.45 -9.88 6.91
N LEU A 153 1.46 -9.09 6.46
CA LEU A 153 0.69 -9.38 5.25
C LEU A 153 1.49 -9.09 3.98
N ALA A 154 2.40 -8.10 4.01
CA ALA A 154 3.31 -7.84 2.89
C ALA A 154 4.17 -9.07 2.55
N LYS A 155 4.52 -9.92 3.52
CA LYS A 155 5.19 -11.21 3.25
C LYS A 155 4.30 -12.17 2.48
N VAL A 156 2.99 -12.16 2.70
CA VAL A 156 2.02 -12.99 1.94
C VAL A 156 1.93 -12.51 0.50
N LEU A 157 1.82 -11.18 0.28
CA LEU A 157 1.87 -10.58 -1.05
C LEU A 157 3.16 -10.97 -1.78
N ALA A 158 4.30 -10.84 -1.08
CA ALA A 158 5.62 -11.17 -1.60
C ALA A 158 5.76 -12.64 -1.98
N ALA A 159 5.18 -13.56 -1.23
CA ALA A 159 5.17 -14.99 -1.56
C ALA A 159 4.41 -15.25 -2.87
N SER A 160 3.24 -14.65 -3.04
CA SER A 160 2.45 -14.73 -4.27
C SER A 160 3.20 -14.13 -5.47
N MET A 161 3.90 -13.00 -5.26
CA MET A 161 4.73 -12.37 -6.30
C MET A 161 5.92 -13.26 -6.69
N ARG A 162 6.63 -13.88 -5.72
CA ARG A 162 7.71 -14.84 -5.98
C ARG A 162 7.23 -15.97 -6.86
N ASP A 163 6.09 -16.56 -6.54
CA ASP A 163 5.56 -17.71 -7.24
C ASP A 163 5.09 -17.35 -8.66
N GLY A 164 4.43 -16.18 -8.81
CA GLY A 164 4.05 -15.64 -10.11
C GLY A 164 5.24 -15.31 -11.00
N LEU A 165 6.31 -14.72 -10.43
CA LEU A 165 7.57 -14.49 -11.16
C LEU A 165 8.23 -15.80 -11.59
N ALA A 166 8.29 -16.79 -10.70
CA ALA A 166 8.88 -18.09 -11.01
C ALA A 166 8.09 -18.85 -12.10
N ALA A 167 6.78 -18.67 -12.15
CA ALA A 167 5.94 -19.23 -13.23
C ALA A 167 6.19 -18.52 -14.58
N ALA A 168 6.40 -17.20 -14.58
CA ALA A 168 6.65 -16.40 -15.78
C ALA A 168 8.10 -16.50 -16.29
N ASP A 169 9.07 -16.70 -15.38
CA ASP A 169 10.52 -16.85 -15.65
C ASP A 169 11.09 -17.96 -14.75
N PRO A 170 10.94 -19.25 -15.15
CA PRO A 170 11.41 -20.39 -14.35
C PRO A 170 12.92 -20.38 -14.07
N ASP A 171 13.72 -19.83 -14.97
CA ASP A 171 15.19 -19.71 -14.82
C ASP A 171 15.57 -18.75 -13.68
N GLY A 172 14.66 -17.85 -13.30
CA GLY A 172 14.79 -16.91 -12.20
C GLY A 172 14.38 -17.46 -10.83
N ALA A 173 13.75 -18.63 -10.73
CA ALA A 173 13.11 -19.12 -9.52
C ALA A 173 14.01 -19.09 -8.26
N ALA A 174 15.28 -19.48 -8.39
CA ALA A 174 16.22 -19.44 -7.27
C ALA A 174 16.53 -17.99 -6.80
N ALA A 175 16.65 -17.05 -7.75
CA ALA A 175 16.90 -15.64 -7.46
C ALA A 175 15.67 -15.02 -6.78
N TYR A 176 14.46 -15.32 -7.27
CA TYR A 176 13.20 -14.85 -6.68
C TYR A 176 12.99 -15.38 -5.27
N LYS A 177 13.32 -16.68 -5.05
CA LYS A 177 13.30 -17.23 -3.69
C LYS A 177 14.26 -16.49 -2.76
N ALA A 178 15.49 -16.27 -3.16
CA ALA A 178 16.47 -15.54 -2.36
C ALA A 178 16.06 -14.08 -2.12
N GLY A 179 15.42 -13.42 -3.11
CA GLY A 179 14.85 -12.08 -2.97
C GLY A 179 13.73 -12.05 -1.94
N TYR A 180 12.80 -13.00 -2.02
CA TYR A 180 11.74 -13.16 -1.05
C TYR A 180 12.27 -13.40 0.37
N ASP A 181 13.25 -14.29 0.55
CA ASP A 181 13.80 -14.60 1.87
C ASP A 181 14.41 -13.34 2.52
N ARG A 182 15.13 -12.53 1.74
CA ARG A 182 15.67 -11.23 2.22
C ARG A 182 14.56 -10.24 2.58
N PHE A 183 13.55 -10.12 1.73
CA PHE A 183 12.42 -9.22 1.95
C PHE A 183 11.62 -9.64 3.20
N ALA A 184 11.37 -10.93 3.38
CA ALA A 184 10.66 -11.44 4.56
C ALA A 184 11.43 -11.13 5.85
N ALA A 185 12.74 -11.32 5.88
CA ALA A 185 13.57 -10.94 7.02
C ALA A 185 13.55 -9.42 7.28
N ALA A 186 13.54 -8.60 6.23
CA ALA A 186 13.41 -7.14 6.35
C ALA A 186 12.04 -6.73 6.91
N CYS A 187 10.95 -7.42 6.54
CA CYS A 187 9.62 -7.21 7.12
C CYS A 187 9.60 -7.54 8.62
N ASP A 188 10.23 -8.64 9.05
CA ASP A 188 10.30 -9.01 10.47
C ASP A 188 11.08 -7.97 11.29
N ALA A 189 12.17 -7.44 10.75
CA ALA A 189 12.92 -6.36 11.39
C ALA A 189 12.11 -5.06 11.47
N LEU A 190 11.43 -4.68 10.38
CA LEU A 190 10.57 -3.50 10.34
C LEU A 190 9.41 -3.61 11.35
N ASP A 191 8.73 -4.77 11.41
CA ASP A 191 7.67 -5.02 12.39
C ASP A 191 8.18 -4.87 13.82
N ALA A 192 9.34 -5.46 14.14
CA ALA A 192 9.96 -5.34 15.45
C ALA A 192 10.30 -3.89 15.83
N ASP A 193 10.80 -3.10 14.88
CA ASP A 193 11.12 -1.68 15.10
C ASP A 193 9.85 -0.84 15.31
N ILE A 194 8.79 -1.09 14.56
CA ILE A 194 7.51 -0.39 14.75
C ILE A 194 6.88 -0.78 16.09
N ARG A 195 6.88 -2.07 16.47
CA ARG A 195 6.39 -2.51 17.80
C ARG A 195 7.11 -1.82 18.95
N LYS A 196 8.42 -1.63 18.87
CA LYS A 196 9.18 -0.88 19.88
C LYS A 196 8.69 0.57 20.03
N MET A 197 8.25 1.21 18.94
CA MET A 197 7.75 2.59 18.99
C MET A 197 6.45 2.72 19.78
N PHE A 198 5.66 1.65 19.90
CA PHE A 198 4.39 1.65 20.63
C PHE A 198 4.43 0.87 21.95
N ALA A 199 5.56 0.25 22.29
CA ALA A 199 5.66 -0.65 23.45
C ALA A 199 5.46 0.05 24.81
N ASP A 200 5.71 1.34 24.89
CA ASP A 200 5.60 2.16 26.11
C ASP A 200 4.30 3.00 26.16
N LEU A 201 3.35 2.74 25.25
CA LEU A 201 2.03 3.35 25.34
C LEU A 201 1.33 2.88 26.61
N PRO A 202 0.66 3.78 27.36
CA PRO A 202 -0.17 3.42 28.51
C PRO A 202 -1.25 2.39 28.13
N ALA A 203 -1.79 1.68 29.13
CA ALA A 203 -2.95 0.83 28.88
C ALA A 203 -4.16 1.66 28.48
N GLY A 204 -4.87 1.24 27.41
CA GLY A 204 -6.05 1.93 26.90
C GLY A 204 -6.15 1.91 25.39
N GLU A 205 -7.18 2.54 24.87
CA GLU A 205 -7.36 2.68 23.43
C GLU A 205 -6.51 3.83 22.88
N HIS A 206 -5.68 3.52 21.89
CA HIS A 206 -4.81 4.49 21.21
C HIS A 206 -5.41 4.86 19.86
N LYS A 207 -6.37 5.78 19.90
CA LYS A 207 -7.11 6.24 18.73
C LYS A 207 -6.32 7.25 17.92
N PHE A 208 -6.44 7.20 16.60
CA PHE A 208 -5.96 8.23 15.69
C PHE A 208 -6.99 8.48 14.59
N MET A 209 -7.15 9.73 14.19
CA MET A 209 -8.14 10.12 13.22
C MET A 209 -7.50 10.27 11.84
N VAL A 210 -8.08 9.61 10.84
CA VAL A 210 -7.66 9.66 9.43
C VAL A 210 -8.80 10.15 8.56
N PHE A 211 -8.50 10.75 7.42
CA PHE A 211 -9.56 11.10 6.48
C PHE A 211 -10.17 9.83 5.88
N HIS A 212 -9.39 9.03 5.17
CA HIS A 212 -9.79 7.73 4.59
C HIS A 212 -9.22 6.56 5.39
N PRO A 213 -9.99 5.47 5.66
CA PRO A 213 -9.62 4.37 6.56
C PRO A 213 -8.64 3.36 5.97
N SER A 214 -7.49 3.79 5.46
CA SER A 214 -6.50 2.89 4.86
C SER A 214 -5.57 2.18 5.85
N TRP A 215 -5.50 2.60 7.11
CA TRP A 215 -4.52 2.13 8.08
C TRP A 215 -5.05 1.03 9.03
N GLY A 216 -6.16 0.36 8.69
CA GLY A 216 -6.82 -0.63 9.53
C GLY A 216 -5.94 -1.81 9.92
N TYR A 217 -5.18 -2.38 8.98
CA TYR A 217 -4.25 -3.48 9.27
C TYR A 217 -3.07 -3.02 10.12
N PHE A 218 -2.54 -1.82 9.87
CA PHE A 218 -1.50 -1.24 10.71
C PHE A 218 -2.01 -1.03 12.15
N ALA A 219 -3.19 -0.46 12.29
CA ALA A 219 -3.82 -0.25 13.59
C ALA A 219 -3.98 -1.56 14.35
N ARG A 220 -4.55 -2.59 13.71
CA ARG A 220 -4.71 -3.94 14.28
C ARG A 220 -3.39 -4.53 14.76
N ASP A 221 -2.34 -4.46 13.94
CA ASP A 221 -1.05 -5.12 14.20
C ASP A 221 -0.28 -4.47 15.37
N TYR A 222 -0.55 -3.18 15.63
CA TYR A 222 0.16 -2.42 16.68
C TYR A 222 -0.72 -1.95 17.84
N GLY A 223 -1.96 -2.48 17.95
CA GLY A 223 -2.85 -2.19 19.06
C GLY A 223 -3.38 -0.76 19.08
N LEU A 224 -3.58 -0.17 17.88
CA LEU A 224 -4.14 1.16 17.69
C LEU A 224 -5.58 1.07 17.20
N VAL A 225 -6.33 2.17 17.31
CA VAL A 225 -7.70 2.29 16.81
C VAL A 225 -7.75 3.41 15.77
N GLN A 226 -8.11 3.06 14.54
CA GLN A 226 -8.32 4.00 13.45
C GLN A 226 -9.74 4.53 13.47
N GLU A 227 -9.91 5.86 13.46
CA GLU A 227 -11.19 6.54 13.33
C GLU A 227 -11.25 7.31 12.01
N PRO A 228 -12.10 6.91 11.06
CA PRO A 228 -12.22 7.58 9.77
C PRO A 228 -13.10 8.82 9.86
N ILE A 229 -12.79 9.84 9.03
CA ILE A 229 -13.63 11.02 8.85
C ILE A 229 -14.65 10.78 7.75
N GLU A 230 -14.22 10.22 6.62
CA GLU A 230 -15.15 9.91 5.54
C GLU A 230 -16.09 8.78 5.91
N GLN A 231 -17.28 8.83 5.31
CA GLN A 231 -18.30 7.80 5.47
C GLN A 231 -18.46 7.04 4.16
N LEU A 232 -17.99 5.79 4.11
CA LEU A 232 -18.19 4.91 2.96
C LEU A 232 -17.73 5.55 1.63
N GLY A 233 -16.55 6.18 1.61
CA GLY A 233 -16.01 6.85 0.44
C GLY A 233 -16.63 8.23 0.14
N ARG A 234 -17.46 8.76 1.06
CA ARG A 234 -18.11 10.08 0.92
C ARG A 234 -17.65 11.07 1.97
N GLU A 235 -17.58 12.33 1.60
CA GLU A 235 -17.38 13.41 2.55
C GLU A 235 -18.57 13.50 3.54
N PRO A 236 -18.31 13.65 4.87
CA PRO A 236 -19.37 13.74 5.85
C PRO A 236 -20.23 15.00 5.68
N GLY A 237 -21.54 14.83 5.82
CA GLY A 237 -22.46 15.96 5.86
C GLY A 237 -22.28 16.82 7.13
N PRO A 238 -22.88 18.04 7.19
CA PRO A 238 -22.68 18.99 8.29
C PRO A 238 -23.02 18.44 9.68
N LYS A 239 -24.04 17.61 9.82
CA LYS A 239 -24.45 16.99 11.11
C LYS A 239 -23.36 16.03 11.60
N VAL A 240 -22.87 15.14 10.71
CA VAL A 240 -21.81 14.19 11.01
C VAL A 240 -20.51 14.91 11.34
N LEU A 241 -20.16 15.94 10.56
CA LEU A 241 -18.99 16.77 10.81
C LEU A 241 -19.01 17.38 12.23
N ALA A 242 -20.17 17.89 12.69
CA ALA A 242 -20.30 18.43 14.03
C ALA A 242 -20.11 17.35 15.12
N THR A 243 -20.60 16.13 14.89
CA THR A 243 -20.37 14.99 15.77
C THR A 243 -18.90 14.59 15.83
N LEU A 244 -18.23 14.45 14.67
CA LEU A 244 -16.80 14.17 14.59
C LEU A 244 -15.94 15.19 15.34
N VAL A 245 -16.28 16.49 15.22
CA VAL A 245 -15.60 17.58 15.97
C VAL A 245 -15.78 17.42 17.48
N ARG A 246 -16.99 17.06 17.93
CA ARG A 246 -17.27 16.83 19.36
C ARG A 246 -16.45 15.65 19.89
N GLU A 247 -16.53 14.50 19.23
CA GLU A 247 -15.81 13.28 19.59
C GLU A 247 -14.29 13.48 19.57
N ALA A 248 -13.74 14.10 18.52
CA ALA A 248 -12.33 14.44 18.44
C ALA A 248 -11.86 15.33 19.62
N LYS A 249 -12.73 16.24 20.12
CA LYS A 249 -12.43 17.06 21.32
C LYS A 249 -12.47 16.20 22.59
N GLU A 250 -13.47 15.37 22.75
CA GLU A 250 -13.65 14.46 23.89
C GLU A 250 -12.46 13.48 23.98
N ASP A 251 -12.04 12.93 22.85
CA ASP A 251 -10.89 12.03 22.74
C ASP A 251 -9.53 12.76 22.77
N GLY A 252 -9.52 14.08 22.86
CA GLY A 252 -8.30 14.88 22.91
C GLY A 252 -7.44 14.80 21.64
N VAL A 253 -8.04 14.53 20.46
CA VAL A 253 -7.35 14.48 19.17
C VAL A 253 -6.70 15.81 18.86
N LYS A 254 -5.41 15.80 18.47
CA LYS A 254 -4.62 16.97 18.09
C LYS A 254 -4.10 16.92 16.66
N VAL A 255 -4.13 15.75 16.04
CA VAL A 255 -3.62 15.56 14.68
C VAL A 255 -4.64 14.76 13.88
N ILE A 256 -5.00 15.28 12.70
CA ILE A 256 -5.81 14.58 11.71
C ILE A 256 -4.90 14.19 10.56
N PHE A 257 -4.91 12.93 10.18
CA PHE A 257 -4.07 12.41 9.13
C PHE A 257 -4.82 12.35 7.79
N VAL A 258 -4.19 12.85 6.72
CA VAL A 258 -4.78 12.93 5.38
C VAL A 258 -3.82 12.32 4.38
N GLN A 259 -4.37 11.61 3.41
CA GLN A 259 -3.62 11.07 2.28
C GLN A 259 -3.30 12.19 1.28
N PRO A 260 -2.07 12.23 0.70
CA PRO A 260 -1.73 13.20 -0.34
C PRO A 260 -2.62 13.15 -1.59
N GLN A 261 -3.28 12.02 -1.83
CA GLN A 261 -4.16 11.78 -2.97
C GLN A 261 -5.55 12.43 -2.82
N MET A 262 -5.89 12.89 -1.61
CA MET A 262 -7.20 13.40 -1.26
C MET A 262 -7.20 14.89 -0.90
N SER A 263 -8.37 15.54 -0.96
CA SER A 263 -8.52 16.92 -0.51
C SER A 263 -8.41 17.03 1.01
N ALA A 264 -7.49 17.87 1.49
CA ALA A 264 -7.35 18.14 2.92
C ALA A 264 -8.42 19.07 3.51
N ARG A 265 -9.28 19.69 2.69
CA ARG A 265 -10.17 20.78 3.08
C ARG A 265 -11.05 20.50 4.30
N GLN A 266 -11.68 19.32 4.35
CA GLN A 266 -12.55 18.98 5.49
C GLN A 266 -11.74 18.60 6.72
N ALA A 267 -10.63 17.89 6.57
CA ALA A 267 -9.70 17.59 7.65
C ALA A 267 -9.14 18.88 8.28
N GLU A 268 -8.83 19.90 7.46
CA GLU A 268 -8.40 21.23 7.91
C GLU A 268 -9.50 21.93 8.73
N ALA A 269 -10.75 21.85 8.28
CA ALA A 269 -11.87 22.42 9.01
C ALA A 269 -12.07 21.76 10.39
N ILE A 270 -11.99 20.44 10.48
CA ILE A 270 -12.06 19.69 11.75
C ILE A 270 -10.86 20.06 12.62
N ALA A 271 -9.64 20.01 12.08
CA ALA A 271 -8.41 20.33 12.80
C ALA A 271 -8.48 21.76 13.41
N GLN A 272 -8.95 22.74 12.64
CA GLN A 272 -9.17 24.10 13.14
C GLN A 272 -10.20 24.13 14.28
N ALA A 273 -11.33 23.40 14.14
CA ALA A 273 -12.38 23.38 15.15
C ALA A 273 -11.94 22.75 16.49
N ILE A 274 -11.00 21.79 16.45
CA ILE A 274 -10.45 21.11 17.65
C ILE A 274 -9.18 21.78 18.18
N GLY A 275 -8.67 22.84 17.52
CA GLY A 275 -7.38 23.45 17.85
C GLY A 275 -6.17 22.52 17.57
N GLY A 276 -6.32 21.63 16.59
CA GLY A 276 -5.33 20.66 16.14
C GLY A 276 -4.65 21.08 14.84
N LYS A 277 -4.01 20.12 14.17
CA LYS A 277 -3.33 20.26 12.88
C LYS A 277 -3.59 19.07 11.97
N VAL A 278 -3.39 19.27 10.67
CA VAL A 278 -3.38 18.20 9.67
C VAL A 278 -1.94 17.72 9.44
N ALA A 279 -1.76 16.42 9.26
CA ALA A 279 -0.49 15.82 8.86
C ALA A 279 -0.73 14.83 7.70
N ALA A 280 0.25 14.72 6.81
CA ALA A 280 0.18 13.77 5.71
C ALA A 280 0.51 12.35 6.19
N LEU A 281 -0.23 11.35 5.66
CA LEU A 281 0.01 9.94 5.87
C LEU A 281 -0.28 9.20 4.56
N ASP A 282 0.76 8.87 3.80
CA ASP A 282 0.62 8.31 2.45
C ASP A 282 0.56 6.77 2.45
N PRO A 283 -0.59 6.15 2.14
CA PRO A 283 -0.69 4.69 2.07
C PRO A 283 -0.07 4.12 0.79
N LEU A 284 0.22 4.95 -0.22
CA LEU A 284 0.67 4.54 -1.55
C LEU A 284 2.14 4.86 -1.83
N ALA A 285 2.89 5.32 -0.83
CA ALA A 285 4.30 5.68 -1.00
C ALA A 285 5.13 4.48 -1.48
N GLU A 286 5.94 4.71 -2.52
CA GLU A 286 6.80 3.68 -3.10
C GLU A 286 7.97 3.31 -2.18
N ASP A 287 8.53 4.27 -1.42
CA ASP A 287 9.45 3.95 -0.31
C ASP A 287 8.64 3.32 0.86
N TRP A 288 8.20 2.10 0.65
CA TRP A 288 7.29 1.40 1.54
C TRP A 288 7.81 1.27 2.98
N PRO A 289 9.05 0.78 3.27
CA PRO A 289 9.51 0.62 4.64
C PRO A 289 9.78 1.96 5.33
N GLY A 290 10.37 2.93 4.63
CA GLY A 290 10.60 4.27 5.14
C GLY A 290 9.29 4.97 5.49
N ASN A 291 8.27 4.79 4.66
CA ASN A 291 6.93 5.31 4.88
C ASN A 291 6.25 4.70 6.12
N LEU A 292 6.30 3.38 6.31
CA LEU A 292 5.72 2.74 7.51
C LEU A 292 6.40 3.21 8.80
N LEU A 293 7.73 3.40 8.81
CA LEU A 293 8.45 3.98 9.94
C LEU A 293 8.07 5.44 10.17
N ALA A 294 7.93 6.23 9.11
CA ALA A 294 7.49 7.63 9.21
C ALA A 294 6.06 7.73 9.73
N ALA A 295 5.17 6.86 9.27
CA ALA A 295 3.80 6.73 9.76
C ALA A 295 3.76 6.39 11.25
N ALA A 296 4.51 5.37 11.69
CA ALA A 296 4.61 5.02 13.10
C ALA A 296 5.04 6.21 13.97
N LYS A 297 6.08 6.94 13.54
CA LYS A 297 6.56 8.14 14.25
C LYS A 297 5.49 9.24 14.30
N ALA A 298 4.81 9.51 13.19
CA ALA A 298 3.78 10.53 13.11
C ALA A 298 2.57 10.19 14.00
N LEU A 299 2.10 8.94 13.94
CA LEU A 299 1.01 8.45 14.81
C LEU A 299 1.39 8.54 16.27
N ARG A 300 2.58 8.04 16.65
CA ARG A 300 3.09 8.13 18.03
C ARG A 300 3.14 9.58 18.54
N ALA A 301 3.65 10.51 17.72
CA ALA A 301 3.73 11.92 18.07
C ALA A 301 2.34 12.57 18.19
N GLY A 302 1.38 12.16 17.35
CA GLY A 302 -0.01 12.62 17.43
C GLY A 302 -0.72 12.18 18.71
N MET A 303 -0.38 10.98 19.23
CA MET A 303 -0.93 10.43 20.48
C MET A 303 -0.26 11.01 21.73
N ALA A 304 1.03 11.35 21.70
CA ALA A 304 1.77 11.89 22.84
C ALA A 304 1.27 13.27 23.33
N GLY A 305 0.49 13.97 22.53
CA GLY A 305 -0.13 15.26 22.90
C GLY A 305 -1.42 15.13 23.71
N ARG A 306 -1.89 13.92 24.04
CA ARG A 306 -3.09 13.69 24.84
C ARG A 306 -2.75 13.81 26.33
N PRO A 307 -3.57 14.53 27.15
CA PRO A 307 -3.41 14.48 28.60
C PRO A 307 -3.69 13.04 29.08
N GLU A 308 -2.81 12.54 29.97
CA GLU A 308 -3.03 11.26 30.64
C GLU A 308 -4.31 11.32 31.48
N GLY A 309 -5.29 10.48 31.17
CA GLY A 309 -6.42 10.13 32.03
C GLY A 309 -7.49 11.18 32.15
N GLN A 310 -8.47 11.17 31.29
CA GLN A 310 -9.85 11.52 31.63
C GLN A 310 -10.75 10.34 31.32
#